data_3eaebbe9df337a0ac9af50258b094dbc
#
_entry.id   3eaebbe9df337a0ac9af50258b094dbc
#
_cell.length_a   1.000
_cell.length_b   1.000
_cell.length_c   1.000
_cell.angle_alpha   90.00
_cell.angle_beta   90.00
_cell.angle_gamma   90.00
#
_symmetry.space_group_name_H-M   'P 1'
#
loop_
_entity.id
_entity.type
_entity.pdbx_description
1 polymer ?
#
loop_
_entity_poly.entity_id
_entity_poly.type
_entity_poly.pdbx_seq_one_letter_code
_entity_poly.pdbx_strand_id
1 'polypeptide(L)'
;MKKIHVLGGGTFSPIANHLSLCAEAHGKAAIDIADKLQNGWKDHLGAQGVINAQDAGYEIVLTLTKMADPNSQLVTNQDVSDHIDGLIADPDTRCIIMSVALCDYEAYIDGLPGDRHGQRFLTSEGPRTIELRPAPKLIDRIRKERKDIFLVGFKTTTNATPDEQYAIALRSLKRASQNLVVANDTVKRHNMIVAPEETRYAETDDRNLLFDGLCSILLSRLGNSFTRSTVVEAPSVSWSDQRVPANLRKVVDHLIERGAYKPIDGKTAGHFAVRIDDGTILTSKRKQDFNRLSEIGLVQVEYDGFDKVVARGAKPSVGGQSQRIVFTENPGLDCIVHAHIPMREDAPDVMAIGTAEQWRNECGSHQCGQATSRGLRPVDDGIYAVMLNNHGPNVVFTSDADPDKVISFIERNFDVTAKTGGLVIA
;
A
#
# COMPACT_ATOMS: atom_id res chain seq x y z
N MET A 1 -14.62 18.16 -11.73
CA MET A 1 -13.98 18.08 -10.37
C MET A 1 -13.61 16.63 -10.12
N LYS A 2 -12.43 16.36 -9.55
CA LYS A 2 -12.04 14.96 -9.26
C LYS A 2 -12.91 14.40 -8.14
N LYS A 3 -13.25 13.11 -8.22
CA LYS A 3 -14.23 12.45 -7.36
C LYS A 3 -13.58 11.46 -6.39
N ILE A 4 -14.07 11.47 -5.15
CA ILE A 4 -13.82 10.44 -4.14
C ILE A 4 -15.13 9.67 -3.97
N HIS A 5 -15.15 8.41 -4.40
CA HIS A 5 -16.31 7.53 -4.26
C HIS A 5 -16.18 6.72 -2.97
N VAL A 6 -17.23 6.77 -2.16
CA VAL A 6 -17.34 5.98 -0.91
C VAL A 6 -18.47 4.97 -1.08
N LEU A 7 -18.12 3.69 -1.14
CA LEU A 7 -19.07 2.60 -1.33
C LEU A 7 -19.34 1.89 0.01
N GLY A 8 -20.62 1.67 0.35
CA GLY A 8 -21.01 1.04 1.61
C GLY A 8 -22.28 0.21 1.53
N GLY A 9 -22.54 -0.54 2.61
CA GLY A 9 -23.65 -1.46 2.71
C GLY A 9 -23.24 -2.90 2.41
N GLY A 10 -24.19 -3.82 2.51
CA GLY A 10 -23.99 -5.25 2.25
C GLY A 10 -24.62 -5.69 0.94
N THR A 11 -24.17 -6.81 0.39
CA THR A 11 -24.74 -7.41 -0.83
C THR A 11 -25.46 -8.72 -0.53
N PHE A 12 -26.30 -9.12 -1.46
CA PHE A 12 -26.96 -10.41 -1.48
C PHE A 12 -26.34 -11.31 -2.55
N SER A 13 -26.24 -12.61 -2.24
CA SER A 13 -26.02 -13.68 -3.22
C SER A 13 -27.33 -14.44 -3.38
N PRO A 14 -28.06 -14.24 -4.50
CA PRO A 14 -29.35 -14.89 -4.71
C PRO A 14 -29.21 -16.40 -4.75
N ILE A 15 -30.19 -17.08 -4.16
CA ILE A 15 -30.38 -18.55 -4.25
C ILE A 15 -31.57 -18.84 -5.13
N ALA A 16 -32.69 -18.18 -4.84
CA ALA A 16 -33.94 -18.22 -5.61
C ALA A 16 -34.67 -16.89 -5.39
N ASN A 17 -35.77 -16.66 -6.08
CA ASN A 17 -36.54 -15.41 -6.02
C ASN A 17 -36.83 -14.89 -4.59
N HIS A 18 -37.03 -15.77 -3.63
CA HIS A 18 -37.40 -15.45 -2.26
C HIS A 18 -36.34 -15.76 -1.21
N LEU A 19 -35.18 -16.25 -1.63
CA LEU A 19 -34.10 -16.70 -0.74
C LEU A 19 -32.74 -16.22 -1.22
N SER A 20 -31.96 -15.62 -0.33
CA SER A 20 -30.60 -15.14 -0.62
C SER A 20 -29.70 -15.35 0.59
N LEU A 21 -28.41 -15.58 0.36
CA LEU A 21 -27.37 -15.31 1.35
C LEU A 21 -27.08 -13.82 1.36
N CYS A 22 -26.54 -13.31 2.44
CA CYS A 22 -26.13 -11.91 2.50
C CYS A 22 -24.81 -11.73 3.27
N ALA A 23 -24.07 -10.69 2.88
CA ALA A 23 -23.01 -10.10 3.68
C ALA A 23 -23.59 -8.88 4.39
N GLU A 24 -23.95 -9.06 5.67
CA GLU A 24 -24.69 -8.05 6.42
C GLU A 24 -23.83 -6.81 6.70
N ALA A 25 -24.24 -5.65 6.15
CA ALA A 25 -23.65 -4.35 6.48
C ALA A 25 -24.61 -3.21 6.12
N HIS A 26 -24.80 -2.29 7.04
CA HIS A 26 -25.78 -1.19 6.93
C HIS A 26 -25.14 0.16 6.55
N GLY A 27 -23.93 0.15 5.98
CA GLY A 27 -23.29 1.32 5.37
C GLY A 27 -22.76 2.38 6.34
N LYS A 28 -22.88 2.18 7.67
CA LYS A 28 -22.50 3.22 8.65
C LYS A 28 -21.06 3.74 8.46
N ALA A 29 -20.09 2.86 8.19
CA ALA A 29 -18.71 3.28 7.96
C ALA A 29 -18.59 4.22 6.73
N ALA A 30 -19.29 3.89 5.63
CA ALA A 30 -19.30 4.73 4.43
C ALA A 30 -19.92 6.09 4.70
N ILE A 31 -21.06 6.12 5.41
CA ILE A 31 -21.76 7.35 5.79
C ILE A 31 -20.87 8.23 6.66
N ASP A 32 -20.28 7.67 7.71
CA ASP A 32 -19.41 8.41 8.65
C ASP A 32 -18.15 8.96 7.94
N ILE A 33 -17.54 8.21 7.03
CA ILE A 33 -16.38 8.66 6.26
C ILE A 33 -16.78 9.75 5.25
N ALA A 34 -17.89 9.58 4.55
CA ALA A 34 -18.38 10.58 3.60
C ALA A 34 -18.73 11.90 4.31
N ASP A 35 -19.40 11.82 5.46
CA ASP A 35 -19.72 12.98 6.29
C ASP A 35 -18.44 13.73 6.72
N LYS A 36 -17.43 13.00 7.24
CA LYS A 36 -16.16 13.62 7.62
C LYS A 36 -15.45 14.27 6.44
N LEU A 37 -15.41 13.62 5.28
CA LEU A 37 -14.80 14.19 4.08
C LEU A 37 -15.54 15.44 3.58
N GLN A 38 -16.86 15.54 3.74
CA GLN A 38 -17.67 16.69 3.36
C GLN A 38 -17.61 17.83 4.38
N ASN A 39 -17.76 17.50 5.66
CA ASN A 39 -17.98 18.48 6.74
C ASN A 39 -16.72 18.77 7.58
N GLY A 40 -15.64 18.01 7.35
CA GLY A 40 -14.37 18.13 8.06
C GLY A 40 -14.22 17.15 9.22
N TRP A 41 -12.99 16.96 9.67
CA TRP A 41 -12.61 16.06 10.76
C TRP A 41 -11.54 16.71 11.65
N LYS A 42 -11.31 16.13 12.83
CA LYS A 42 -10.18 16.53 13.68
C LYS A 42 -8.92 15.85 13.20
N ASP A 43 -7.89 16.63 12.93
CA ASP A 43 -6.60 16.06 12.57
C ASP A 43 -5.77 15.72 13.80
N HIS A 44 -5.65 14.43 14.09
CA HIS A 44 -4.87 13.87 15.18
C HIS A 44 -3.43 13.50 14.75
N LEU A 45 -3.10 13.63 13.47
CA LEU A 45 -1.78 13.30 12.92
C LEU A 45 -0.86 14.52 12.74
N GLY A 46 -1.34 15.73 13.11
CA GLY A 46 -0.56 16.96 13.11
C GLY A 46 -0.67 17.84 11.85
N ALA A 47 -1.73 17.66 11.03
CA ALA A 47 -2.09 18.67 10.03
C ALA A 47 -2.77 19.86 10.70
N GLN A 48 -2.55 21.06 10.19
CA GLN A 48 -3.16 22.27 10.76
C GLN A 48 -4.55 22.51 10.16
N GLY A 49 -5.57 22.56 11.00
CA GLY A 49 -6.91 23.03 10.66
C GLY A 49 -7.91 21.92 10.26
N VAL A 50 -9.21 22.29 10.25
CA VAL A 50 -10.26 21.45 9.70
C VAL A 50 -10.21 21.60 8.17
N ILE A 51 -9.82 20.53 7.49
CA ILE A 51 -9.82 20.48 6.02
C ILE A 51 -11.00 19.59 5.62
N ASN A 52 -11.85 20.04 4.72
CA ASN A 52 -12.79 19.18 4.04
C ASN A 52 -12.30 18.86 2.62
N ALA A 53 -12.80 17.78 2.03
CA ALA A 53 -12.34 17.36 0.72
C ALA A 53 -12.75 18.33 -0.40
N GLN A 54 -13.84 19.07 -0.21
CA GLN A 54 -14.33 20.04 -1.17
C GLN A 54 -13.37 21.23 -1.30
N ASP A 55 -12.87 21.75 -0.18
CA ASP A 55 -11.84 22.80 -0.17
C ASP A 55 -10.54 22.35 -0.82
N ALA A 56 -10.26 21.03 -0.78
CA ALA A 56 -9.15 20.39 -1.47
C ALA A 56 -9.45 20.11 -2.97
N GLY A 57 -10.61 20.48 -3.49
CA GLY A 57 -11.00 20.35 -4.90
C GLY A 57 -11.58 19.00 -5.29
N TYR A 58 -12.11 18.23 -4.32
CA TYR A 58 -12.74 16.93 -4.56
C TYR A 58 -14.24 16.95 -4.31
N GLU A 59 -15.00 16.26 -5.17
CA GLU A 59 -16.39 15.92 -4.97
C GLU A 59 -16.51 14.58 -4.23
N ILE A 60 -17.34 14.50 -3.19
CA ILE A 60 -17.61 13.26 -2.47
C ILE A 60 -18.89 12.63 -3.01
N VAL A 61 -18.80 11.40 -3.47
CA VAL A 61 -19.92 10.62 -3.99
C VAL A 61 -20.12 9.39 -3.09
N LEU A 62 -21.15 9.43 -2.24
CA LEU A 62 -21.56 8.30 -1.42
C LEU A 62 -22.50 7.40 -2.23
N THR A 63 -22.16 6.14 -2.33
CA THR A 63 -22.96 5.10 -2.97
C THR A 63 -23.23 3.97 -2.00
N LEU A 64 -24.51 3.74 -1.69
CA LEU A 64 -24.94 2.69 -0.76
C LEU A 64 -25.63 1.56 -1.51
N THR A 65 -25.46 0.32 -1.00
CA THR A 65 -26.25 -0.82 -1.49
C THR A 65 -27.66 -0.79 -0.91
N LYS A 66 -28.54 -1.59 -1.48
CA LYS A 66 -29.94 -1.66 -1.05
C LYS A 66 -30.14 -2.03 0.42
N MET A 67 -29.20 -2.76 1.00
CA MET A 67 -29.22 -3.10 2.43
C MET A 67 -29.03 -1.87 3.34
N ALA A 68 -28.32 -0.86 2.85
CA ALA A 68 -28.07 0.39 3.57
C ALA A 68 -29.01 1.53 3.14
N ASP A 69 -29.46 1.51 1.88
CA ASP A 69 -30.44 2.47 1.31
C ASP A 69 -31.51 1.71 0.51
N PRO A 70 -32.75 1.63 0.99
CA PRO A 70 -33.82 0.90 0.31
C PRO A 70 -34.11 1.37 -1.15
N ASN A 71 -33.73 2.59 -1.50
CA ASN A 71 -33.91 3.15 -2.85
C ASN A 71 -32.79 2.75 -3.82
N SER A 72 -31.69 2.20 -3.32
CA SER A 72 -30.55 1.79 -4.14
C SER A 72 -30.89 0.61 -5.06
N GLN A 73 -30.29 0.63 -6.25
CA GLN A 73 -30.37 -0.47 -7.20
C GLN A 73 -29.22 -1.49 -7.03
N LEU A 74 -28.22 -1.18 -6.20
CA LEU A 74 -27.07 -2.08 -5.95
C LEU A 74 -27.48 -3.15 -4.92
N VAL A 75 -27.80 -4.34 -5.39
CA VAL A 75 -28.30 -5.46 -4.57
C VAL A 75 -27.25 -6.55 -4.42
N THR A 76 -26.67 -6.97 -5.52
CA THR A 76 -25.78 -8.14 -5.63
C THR A 76 -24.31 -7.74 -5.83
N ASN A 77 -23.39 -8.71 -5.71
CA ASN A 77 -22.00 -8.51 -6.11
C ASN A 77 -21.88 -8.07 -7.58
N GLN A 78 -22.76 -8.60 -8.49
CA GLN A 78 -22.74 -8.22 -9.90
C GLN A 78 -23.13 -6.74 -10.09
N ASP A 79 -24.17 -6.27 -9.39
CA ASP A 79 -24.58 -4.87 -9.47
C ASP A 79 -23.45 -3.93 -8.99
N VAL A 80 -22.72 -4.32 -7.92
CA VAL A 80 -21.54 -3.58 -7.45
C VAL A 80 -20.38 -3.67 -8.46
N SER A 81 -20.21 -4.83 -9.12
CA SER A 81 -19.22 -5.01 -10.18
C SER A 81 -19.44 -4.06 -11.34
N ASP A 82 -20.67 -3.99 -11.85
CA ASP A 82 -21.05 -3.12 -12.95
C ASP A 82 -20.89 -1.64 -12.57
N HIS A 83 -21.22 -1.29 -11.32
CA HIS A 83 -20.97 0.05 -10.81
C HIS A 83 -19.47 0.40 -10.80
N ILE A 84 -18.62 -0.52 -10.33
CA ILE A 84 -17.15 -0.35 -10.35
C ILE A 84 -16.62 -0.16 -11.79
N ASP A 85 -17.18 -0.83 -12.79
CA ASP A 85 -16.83 -0.63 -14.20
C ASP A 85 -17.08 0.82 -14.62
N GLY A 86 -18.23 1.38 -14.24
CA GLY A 86 -18.52 2.80 -14.45
C GLY A 86 -17.52 3.73 -13.77
N LEU A 87 -17.11 3.42 -12.53
CA LEU A 87 -16.12 4.22 -11.81
C LEU A 87 -14.73 4.15 -12.46
N ILE A 88 -14.33 2.98 -12.96
CA ILE A 88 -13.06 2.80 -13.67
C ILE A 88 -13.06 3.56 -15.00
N ALA A 89 -14.20 3.58 -15.70
CA ALA A 89 -14.34 4.29 -16.96
C ALA A 89 -14.42 5.83 -16.81
N ASP A 90 -14.85 6.33 -15.66
CA ASP A 90 -14.93 7.78 -15.40
C ASP A 90 -13.53 8.37 -15.16
N PRO A 91 -13.04 9.28 -16.05
CA PRO A 91 -11.73 9.90 -15.91
C PRO A 91 -11.62 10.82 -14.69
N ASP A 92 -12.75 11.23 -14.08
CA ASP A 92 -12.76 12.04 -12.88
C ASP A 92 -12.67 11.23 -11.59
N THR A 93 -12.84 9.92 -11.64
CA THR A 93 -12.59 9.03 -10.48
C THR A 93 -11.12 9.13 -10.05
N ARG A 94 -10.89 9.65 -8.85
CA ARG A 94 -9.54 9.79 -8.26
C ARG A 94 -9.34 8.85 -7.08
N CYS A 95 -10.41 8.55 -6.33
CA CYS A 95 -10.33 7.65 -5.18
C CYS A 95 -11.58 6.76 -5.12
N ILE A 96 -11.38 5.51 -4.69
CA ILE A 96 -12.46 4.58 -4.35
C ILE A 96 -12.20 4.02 -2.96
N ILE A 97 -13.16 4.24 -2.04
CA ILE A 97 -13.19 3.69 -0.69
C ILE A 97 -14.17 2.53 -0.68
N MET A 98 -13.67 1.30 -0.64
CA MET A 98 -14.43 0.05 -0.72
C MET A 98 -14.79 -0.46 0.68
N SER A 99 -15.76 0.19 1.34
CA SER A 99 -16.29 -0.30 2.62
C SER A 99 -17.53 -1.17 2.47
N VAL A 100 -17.94 -1.47 1.23
CA VAL A 100 -19.02 -2.40 0.93
C VAL A 100 -18.67 -3.83 1.32
N ALA A 101 -19.57 -4.51 2.01
CA ALA A 101 -19.44 -5.92 2.33
C ALA A 101 -20.01 -6.76 1.18
N LEU A 102 -19.12 -7.40 0.45
CA LEU A 102 -19.47 -8.30 -0.65
C LEU A 102 -19.64 -9.73 -0.13
N CYS A 103 -20.62 -10.47 -0.67
CA CYS A 103 -20.69 -11.90 -0.41
C CYS A 103 -19.43 -12.60 -0.90
N ASP A 104 -18.72 -13.26 0.02
CA ASP A 104 -17.50 -14.01 -0.28
C ASP A 104 -17.75 -15.32 -1.03
N TYR A 105 -19.01 -15.75 -1.04
CA TYR A 105 -19.47 -16.98 -1.67
C TYR A 105 -20.71 -16.75 -2.50
N GLU A 106 -20.81 -17.47 -3.59
CA GLU A 106 -22.00 -17.57 -4.44
C GLU A 106 -22.67 -18.92 -4.22
N ALA A 107 -24.01 -18.93 -4.22
CA ALA A 107 -24.79 -20.12 -4.04
C ALA A 107 -24.99 -20.86 -5.37
N TYR A 108 -24.82 -22.19 -5.35
CA TYR A 108 -25.09 -23.07 -6.46
C TYR A 108 -26.09 -24.16 -6.01
N ILE A 109 -27.08 -24.42 -6.85
CA ILE A 109 -28.10 -25.44 -6.61
C ILE A 109 -28.11 -26.37 -7.82
N ASP A 110 -27.98 -27.67 -7.58
CA ASP A 110 -27.90 -28.68 -8.65
C ASP A 110 -26.84 -28.35 -9.73
N GLY A 111 -25.73 -27.73 -9.29
CA GLY A 111 -24.63 -27.33 -10.17
C GLY A 111 -24.83 -26.01 -10.94
N LEU A 112 -25.99 -25.37 -10.83
CA LEU A 112 -26.30 -24.08 -11.45
C LEU A 112 -26.19 -22.93 -10.45
N PRO A 113 -25.70 -21.73 -10.89
CA PRO A 113 -25.67 -20.56 -10.01
C PRO A 113 -27.08 -20.18 -9.58
N GLY A 114 -27.19 -19.67 -8.34
CA GLY A 114 -28.45 -19.13 -7.83
C GLY A 114 -28.96 -17.97 -8.72
N ASP A 115 -30.27 -17.89 -8.88
CA ASP A 115 -30.94 -16.90 -9.71
C ASP A 115 -31.95 -16.10 -8.90
N ARG A 116 -31.83 -14.76 -8.87
CA ARG A 116 -32.79 -13.86 -8.18
C ARG A 116 -34.20 -13.88 -8.79
N HIS A 117 -34.35 -14.40 -10.01
CA HIS A 117 -35.60 -14.58 -10.73
C HIS A 117 -36.02 -16.04 -10.81
N GLY A 118 -35.21 -16.95 -10.21
CA GLY A 118 -35.46 -18.38 -10.21
C GLY A 118 -36.76 -18.76 -9.48
N GLN A 119 -37.27 -19.96 -9.75
CA GLN A 119 -38.49 -20.46 -9.15
C GLN A 119 -38.38 -20.53 -7.62
N ARG A 120 -39.50 -20.31 -6.97
CA ARG A 120 -39.64 -20.44 -5.50
C ARG A 120 -39.54 -21.91 -5.11
N PHE A 121 -38.74 -22.21 -4.09
CA PHE A 121 -38.71 -23.52 -3.48
C PHE A 121 -39.97 -23.78 -2.65
N LEU A 122 -40.53 -24.94 -2.79
CA LEU A 122 -41.66 -25.39 -2.00
C LEU A 122 -41.16 -26.16 -0.78
N THR A 123 -41.59 -25.78 0.41
CA THR A 123 -41.22 -26.47 1.66
C THR A 123 -41.66 -27.93 1.68
N SER A 124 -42.71 -28.28 0.91
CA SER A 124 -43.21 -29.65 0.74
C SER A 124 -42.23 -30.57 -0.03
N GLU A 125 -41.23 -30.00 -0.69
CA GLU A 125 -40.20 -30.78 -1.41
C GLU A 125 -39.07 -31.28 -0.48
N GLY A 126 -39.13 -30.94 0.83
CA GLY A 126 -38.16 -31.37 1.81
C GLY A 126 -36.86 -30.60 1.83
N PRO A 127 -35.79 -31.15 2.44
CA PRO A 127 -34.50 -30.49 2.58
C PRO A 127 -33.81 -30.25 1.22
N ARG A 128 -33.11 -29.10 1.11
CA ARG A 128 -32.26 -28.73 -0.06
C ARG A 128 -30.83 -28.56 0.36
N THR A 129 -29.91 -28.92 -0.54
CA THR A 129 -28.46 -28.68 -0.36
C THR A 129 -28.03 -27.56 -1.26
N ILE A 130 -27.24 -26.61 -0.72
CA ILE A 130 -26.67 -25.49 -1.43
C ILE A 130 -25.17 -25.66 -1.38
N GLU A 131 -24.53 -25.68 -2.56
CA GLU A 131 -23.07 -25.59 -2.69
C GLU A 131 -22.66 -24.11 -2.64
N LEU A 132 -21.64 -23.79 -1.84
CA LEU A 132 -21.06 -22.45 -1.78
C LEU A 132 -19.74 -22.44 -2.52
N ARG A 133 -19.61 -21.62 -3.57
CA ARG A 133 -18.36 -21.42 -4.32
C ARG A 133 -17.80 -20.03 -4.05
N PRO A 134 -16.44 -19.88 -3.91
CA PRO A 134 -15.82 -18.58 -3.70
C PRO A 134 -16.18 -17.58 -4.81
N ALA A 135 -16.65 -16.40 -4.42
CA ALA A 135 -16.94 -15.29 -5.33
C ALA A 135 -15.66 -14.57 -5.79
N PRO A 136 -15.63 -14.00 -6.99
CA PRO A 136 -14.52 -13.17 -7.46
C PRO A 136 -14.26 -11.96 -6.54
N LYS A 137 -13.01 -11.63 -6.30
CA LYS A 137 -12.63 -10.45 -5.51
C LYS A 137 -12.61 -9.19 -6.39
N LEU A 138 -13.68 -8.43 -6.39
CA LEU A 138 -13.86 -7.25 -7.25
C LEU A 138 -12.78 -6.19 -7.06
N ILE A 139 -12.30 -6.02 -5.83
CA ILE A 139 -11.26 -5.04 -5.50
C ILE A 139 -9.92 -5.30 -6.24
N ASP A 140 -9.64 -6.55 -6.62
CA ASP A 140 -8.37 -6.93 -7.24
C ASP A 140 -8.20 -6.37 -8.65
N ARG A 141 -9.28 -5.99 -9.34
CA ARG A 141 -9.22 -5.47 -10.71
C ARG A 141 -9.02 -3.97 -10.80
N ILE A 142 -9.49 -3.17 -9.82
CA ILE A 142 -9.48 -1.72 -9.89
C ILE A 142 -8.09 -1.17 -10.24
N ARG A 143 -7.07 -1.52 -9.48
CA ARG A 143 -5.71 -1.05 -9.73
C ARG A 143 -4.93 -1.83 -10.80
N LYS A 144 -5.50 -2.89 -11.36
CA LYS A 144 -4.97 -3.52 -12.57
C LYS A 144 -5.30 -2.66 -13.80
N GLU A 145 -6.49 -2.10 -13.84
CA GLU A 145 -7.01 -1.30 -14.96
C GLU A 145 -6.64 0.18 -14.82
N ARG A 146 -6.83 0.78 -13.63
CA ARG A 146 -6.57 2.20 -13.36
C ARG A 146 -5.63 2.37 -12.15
N LYS A 147 -4.32 2.46 -12.43
CA LYS A 147 -3.28 2.60 -11.39
C LYS A 147 -3.27 3.95 -10.69
N ASP A 148 -3.84 4.97 -11.33
CA ASP A 148 -3.98 6.32 -10.82
C ASP A 148 -5.10 6.49 -9.78
N ILE A 149 -6.02 5.52 -9.69
CA ILE A 149 -7.05 5.52 -8.66
C ILE A 149 -6.41 5.18 -7.30
N PHE A 150 -6.62 6.06 -6.32
CA PHE A 150 -6.27 5.79 -4.93
C PHE A 150 -7.32 4.83 -4.34
N LEU A 151 -6.87 3.65 -3.91
CA LEU A 151 -7.76 2.58 -3.48
C LEU A 151 -7.63 2.33 -1.98
N VAL A 152 -8.74 2.49 -1.26
CA VAL A 152 -8.86 2.14 0.15
C VAL A 152 -9.77 0.91 0.27
N GLY A 153 -9.25 -0.17 0.83
CA GLY A 153 -10.05 -1.36 1.13
C GLY A 153 -10.33 -1.50 2.62
N PHE A 154 -11.28 -2.36 2.93
CA PHE A 154 -11.62 -2.74 4.29
C PHE A 154 -11.34 -4.23 4.51
N LYS A 155 -10.82 -4.56 5.69
CA LYS A 155 -10.58 -5.95 6.09
C LYS A 155 -11.10 -6.17 7.50
N THR A 156 -12.15 -6.96 7.61
CA THR A 156 -12.72 -7.35 8.89
C THR A 156 -12.10 -8.65 9.38
N THR A 157 -11.79 -8.70 10.66
CA THR A 157 -11.38 -9.90 11.40
C THR A 157 -12.36 -10.17 12.55
N THR A 158 -12.27 -11.37 13.12
CA THR A 158 -13.10 -11.77 14.25
C THR A 158 -12.21 -12.39 15.31
N ASN A 159 -12.12 -11.74 16.46
CA ASN A 159 -11.32 -12.16 17.62
C ASN A 159 -9.81 -12.33 17.33
N ALA A 160 -9.30 -11.66 16.31
CA ALA A 160 -7.87 -11.66 16.00
C ALA A 160 -7.06 -10.80 16.99
N THR A 161 -5.81 -11.13 17.21
CA THR A 161 -4.86 -10.23 17.86
C THR A 161 -4.53 -9.04 16.92
N PRO A 162 -4.04 -7.90 17.44
CA PRO A 162 -3.62 -6.79 16.59
C PRO A 162 -2.61 -7.19 15.51
N ASP A 163 -1.67 -8.07 15.84
CA ASP A 163 -0.64 -8.53 14.88
C ASP A 163 -1.21 -9.47 13.81
N GLU A 164 -2.12 -10.38 14.16
CA GLU A 164 -2.84 -11.20 13.19
C GLU A 164 -3.71 -10.35 12.27
N GLN A 165 -4.44 -9.38 12.83
CA GLN A 165 -5.25 -8.43 12.08
C GLN A 165 -4.39 -7.62 11.09
N TYR A 166 -3.24 -7.12 11.55
CA TYR A 166 -2.27 -6.41 10.74
C TYR A 166 -1.74 -7.29 9.59
N ALA A 167 -1.29 -8.51 9.89
CA ALA A 167 -0.76 -9.43 8.88
C ALA A 167 -1.79 -9.76 7.79
N ILE A 168 -3.05 -10.00 8.18
CA ILE A 168 -4.17 -10.26 7.27
C ILE A 168 -4.45 -9.04 6.37
N ALA A 169 -4.48 -7.84 6.96
CA ALA A 169 -4.71 -6.60 6.23
C ALA A 169 -3.57 -6.28 5.27
N LEU A 170 -2.32 -6.49 5.68
CA LEU A 170 -1.14 -6.26 4.85
C LEU A 170 -1.09 -7.19 3.62
N ARG A 171 -1.42 -8.49 3.80
CA ARG A 171 -1.56 -9.42 2.66
C ARG A 171 -2.64 -8.96 1.69
N SER A 172 -3.79 -8.52 2.18
CA SER A 172 -4.87 -7.96 1.35
C SER A 172 -4.40 -6.73 0.56
N LEU A 173 -3.71 -5.81 1.23
CA LEU A 173 -3.13 -4.61 0.62
C LEU A 173 -2.18 -4.96 -0.52
N LYS A 174 -1.22 -5.86 -0.26
CA LYS A 174 -0.20 -6.26 -1.25
C LYS A 174 -0.82 -6.99 -2.44
N ARG A 175 -1.80 -7.88 -2.21
CA ARG A 175 -2.49 -8.63 -3.26
C ARG A 175 -3.20 -7.70 -4.25
N ALA A 176 -4.07 -6.82 -3.78
CA ALA A 176 -4.86 -5.90 -4.60
C ALA A 176 -4.13 -4.59 -4.95
N SER A 177 -2.88 -4.42 -4.49
CA SER A 177 -2.10 -3.19 -4.66
C SER A 177 -2.84 -1.95 -4.15
N GLN A 178 -3.55 -2.07 -3.02
CA GLN A 178 -4.27 -0.99 -2.39
C GLN A 178 -3.31 0.08 -1.84
N ASN A 179 -3.78 1.31 -1.74
CA ASN A 179 -3.02 2.39 -1.13
C ASN A 179 -3.15 2.38 0.40
N LEU A 180 -4.34 2.02 0.90
CA LEU A 180 -4.61 1.83 2.33
C LEU A 180 -5.56 0.66 2.54
N VAL A 181 -5.47 0.01 3.70
CA VAL A 181 -6.48 -0.93 4.20
C VAL A 181 -6.88 -0.52 5.61
N VAL A 182 -8.17 -0.29 5.79
CA VAL A 182 -8.78 -0.12 7.11
C VAL A 182 -9.08 -1.51 7.65
N ALA A 183 -8.38 -1.91 8.71
CA ALA A 183 -8.61 -3.17 9.39
C ALA A 183 -9.43 -2.94 10.66
N ASN A 184 -10.45 -3.77 10.88
CA ASN A 184 -11.29 -3.73 12.07
C ASN A 184 -11.59 -5.14 12.57
N ASP A 185 -11.60 -5.32 13.91
CA ASP A 185 -12.04 -6.58 14.54
C ASP A 185 -13.43 -6.42 15.12
N THR A 186 -14.33 -7.37 14.82
CA THR A 186 -15.75 -7.29 15.22
C THR A 186 -15.98 -7.61 16.70
N VAL A 187 -15.07 -8.34 17.33
CA VAL A 187 -15.18 -8.76 18.74
C VAL A 187 -14.36 -7.85 19.64
N LYS A 188 -13.06 -7.72 19.36
CA LYS A 188 -12.13 -6.91 20.17
C LYS A 188 -12.26 -5.40 19.93
N ARG A 189 -12.97 -5.00 18.86
CA ARG A 189 -13.17 -3.59 18.47
C ARG A 189 -11.90 -2.82 18.11
N HIS A 190 -10.75 -3.49 18.07
CA HIS A 190 -9.50 -2.90 17.68
C HIS A 190 -9.48 -2.55 16.19
N ASN A 191 -8.95 -1.38 15.86
CA ASN A 191 -8.92 -0.86 14.49
C ASN A 191 -7.53 -0.30 14.17
N MET A 192 -7.14 -0.33 12.88
CA MET A 192 -5.91 0.27 12.38
C MET A 192 -6.00 0.58 10.88
N ILE A 193 -5.14 1.46 10.40
CA ILE A 193 -4.91 1.70 8.98
C ILE A 193 -3.57 1.09 8.60
N VAL A 194 -3.58 0.15 7.66
CA VAL A 194 -2.37 -0.49 7.14
C VAL A 194 -1.99 0.14 5.82
N ALA A 195 -0.70 0.44 5.64
CA ALA A 195 -0.15 1.15 4.51
C ALA A 195 0.96 0.36 3.79
N PRO A 196 1.31 0.72 2.53
CA PRO A 196 2.28 0.00 1.70
C PRO A 196 3.69 -0.07 2.29
N GLU A 197 4.07 0.88 3.10
CA GLU A 197 5.33 0.94 3.84
C GLU A 197 5.42 -0.07 5.00
N GLU A 198 4.48 -1.03 5.07
CA GLU A 198 4.43 -2.07 6.11
C GLU A 198 4.28 -1.50 7.52
N THR A 199 3.46 -0.48 7.66
CA THR A 199 3.19 0.16 8.95
C THR A 199 1.70 0.21 9.27
N ARG A 200 1.39 0.50 10.54
CA ARG A 200 0.07 0.73 11.11
C ARG A 200 -0.06 2.19 11.54
N TYR A 201 -1.13 2.81 11.09
CA TYR A 201 -1.52 4.16 11.51
C TYR A 201 -2.86 4.13 12.22
N ALA A 202 -3.12 5.12 13.06
CA ALA A 202 -4.39 5.30 13.76
C ALA A 202 -4.87 4.02 14.46
N GLU A 203 -3.96 3.32 15.15
CA GLU A 203 -4.28 2.11 15.93
C GLU A 203 -5.09 2.51 17.17
N THR A 204 -6.36 2.08 17.23
CA THR A 204 -7.32 2.57 18.24
C THR A 204 -8.57 1.71 18.30
N ASP A 205 -9.26 1.75 19.45
CA ASP A 205 -10.60 1.17 19.62
C ASP A 205 -11.72 2.17 19.25
N ASP A 206 -11.38 3.45 19.07
CA ASP A 206 -12.33 4.50 18.67
C ASP A 206 -12.39 4.65 17.16
N ARG A 207 -13.55 4.30 16.56
CA ARG A 207 -13.77 4.41 15.11
C ARG A 207 -13.76 5.85 14.61
N ASN A 208 -14.08 6.84 15.43
CA ASN A 208 -14.02 8.23 15.01
C ASN A 208 -12.58 8.68 14.81
N LEU A 209 -11.69 8.31 15.74
CA LEU A 209 -10.25 8.57 15.61
C LEU A 209 -9.65 7.83 14.40
N LEU A 210 -10.08 6.58 14.16
CA LEU A 210 -9.68 5.82 12.97
C LEU A 210 -10.05 6.56 11.69
N PHE A 211 -11.28 7.03 11.56
CA PHE A 211 -11.77 7.69 10.34
C PHE A 211 -11.19 9.11 10.18
N ASP A 212 -10.92 9.82 11.27
CA ASP A 212 -10.15 11.07 11.24
C ASP A 212 -8.74 10.84 10.68
N GLY A 213 -8.04 9.80 11.17
CA GLY A 213 -6.75 9.38 10.66
C GLY A 213 -6.80 8.98 9.18
N LEU A 214 -7.85 8.23 8.76
CA LEU A 214 -8.05 7.86 7.37
C LEU A 214 -8.20 9.08 6.47
N CYS A 215 -9.04 10.04 6.85
CA CYS A 215 -9.26 11.27 6.08
C CYS A 215 -7.97 12.10 5.96
N SER A 216 -7.21 12.23 7.04
CA SER A 216 -5.93 12.95 7.05
C SER A 216 -4.90 12.31 6.11
N ILE A 217 -4.71 10.99 6.19
CA ILE A 217 -3.76 10.26 5.31
C ILE A 217 -4.24 10.32 3.86
N LEU A 218 -5.53 10.07 3.61
CA LEU A 218 -6.11 10.06 2.28
C LEU A 218 -5.88 11.39 1.56
N LEU A 219 -6.33 12.51 2.12
CA LEU A 219 -6.21 13.81 1.46
C LEU A 219 -4.75 14.25 1.30
N SER A 220 -3.89 13.96 2.26
CA SER A 220 -2.47 14.24 2.12
C SER A 220 -1.84 13.48 0.95
N ARG A 221 -2.23 12.21 0.72
CA ARG A 221 -1.66 11.35 -0.32
C ARG A 221 -2.32 11.49 -1.68
N LEU A 222 -3.55 11.97 -1.78
CA LEU A 222 -4.22 12.20 -3.06
C LEU A 222 -3.50 13.20 -3.96
N GLY A 223 -2.77 14.15 -3.37
CA GLY A 223 -1.92 15.11 -4.07
C GLY A 223 -0.54 14.58 -4.47
N ASN A 224 -0.19 13.33 -4.10
CA ASN A 224 1.12 12.78 -4.43
C ASN A 224 1.25 12.50 -5.94
N SER A 225 2.41 12.82 -6.48
CA SER A 225 2.77 12.56 -7.88
C SER A 225 3.78 11.42 -7.98
N PHE A 226 3.75 10.71 -9.10
CA PHE A 226 4.59 9.52 -9.32
C PHE A 226 5.24 9.57 -10.70
N THR A 227 6.48 9.12 -10.79
CA THR A 227 7.16 8.93 -12.06
C THR A 227 6.51 7.80 -12.87
N ARG A 228 6.28 8.05 -14.15
CA ARG A 228 5.79 7.05 -15.10
C ARG A 228 6.98 6.27 -15.66
N SER A 229 6.92 4.95 -15.61
CA SER A 229 7.94 4.07 -16.20
C SER A 229 7.43 3.36 -17.44
N THR A 230 8.15 3.52 -18.55
CA THR A 230 8.02 2.67 -19.73
C THR A 230 9.00 1.52 -19.58
N VAL A 231 8.50 0.28 -19.68
CA VAL A 231 9.35 -0.91 -19.63
C VAL A 231 9.66 -1.34 -21.07
N VAL A 232 10.95 -1.42 -21.40
CA VAL A 232 11.42 -1.96 -22.67
C VAL A 232 12.09 -3.31 -22.46
N GLU A 233 12.03 -4.18 -23.44
CA GLU A 233 12.64 -5.50 -23.37
C GLU A 233 14.18 -5.37 -23.34
N ALA A 234 14.80 -5.98 -22.35
CA ALA A 234 16.25 -6.04 -22.18
C ALA A 234 16.61 -7.12 -21.16
N PRO A 235 17.85 -7.65 -21.17
CA PRO A 235 18.31 -8.53 -20.13
C PRO A 235 18.44 -7.80 -18.78
N SER A 236 18.34 -8.53 -17.70
CA SER A 236 18.64 -8.03 -16.36
C SER A 236 20.12 -7.74 -16.22
N VAL A 237 20.46 -6.70 -15.45
CA VAL A 237 21.84 -6.44 -15.08
C VAL A 237 22.23 -7.36 -13.93
N SER A 238 23.34 -8.12 -14.07
CA SER A 238 23.81 -9.03 -13.02
C SER A 238 24.13 -8.25 -11.73
N TRP A 239 23.86 -8.87 -10.57
CA TRP A 239 24.31 -8.32 -9.29
C TRP A 239 25.84 -8.18 -9.22
N SER A 240 26.59 -9.05 -9.93
CA SER A 240 28.04 -9.02 -10.04
C SER A 240 28.57 -8.10 -11.15
N ASP A 241 27.71 -7.33 -11.84
CA ASP A 241 28.13 -6.37 -12.88
C ASP A 241 29.12 -5.36 -12.30
N GLN A 242 30.18 -5.03 -13.06
CA GLN A 242 31.24 -4.09 -12.62
C GLN A 242 30.73 -2.68 -12.29
N ARG A 243 29.57 -2.28 -12.83
CA ARG A 243 28.93 -1.00 -12.52
C ARG A 243 28.29 -0.96 -11.12
N VAL A 244 28.11 -2.13 -10.48
CA VAL A 244 27.65 -2.19 -9.10
C VAL A 244 28.85 -2.13 -8.17
N PRO A 245 29.06 -1.06 -7.39
CA PRO A 245 30.22 -0.92 -6.51
C PRO A 245 30.33 -2.04 -5.49
N ALA A 246 31.55 -2.44 -5.18
CA ALA A 246 31.79 -3.52 -4.23
C ALA A 246 31.26 -3.22 -2.81
N ASN A 247 31.32 -1.94 -2.40
CA ASN A 247 30.77 -1.52 -1.11
C ASN A 247 29.24 -1.65 -1.06
N LEU A 248 28.51 -1.26 -2.12
CA LEU A 248 27.06 -1.47 -2.17
C LEU A 248 26.69 -2.94 -2.11
N ARG A 249 27.42 -3.81 -2.86
CA ARG A 249 27.22 -5.25 -2.80
C ARG A 249 27.42 -5.78 -1.38
N LYS A 250 28.52 -5.43 -0.73
CA LYS A 250 28.81 -5.90 0.63
C LYS A 250 27.74 -5.47 1.63
N VAL A 251 27.26 -4.23 1.56
CA VAL A 251 26.19 -3.71 2.44
C VAL A 251 24.88 -4.44 2.19
N VAL A 252 24.46 -4.59 0.94
CA VAL A 252 23.17 -5.21 0.61
C VAL A 252 23.20 -6.71 0.93
N ASP A 253 24.26 -7.42 0.58
CA ASP A 253 24.40 -8.85 0.87
C ASP A 253 24.38 -9.10 2.39
N HIS A 254 25.06 -8.25 3.18
CA HIS A 254 25.00 -8.29 4.63
C HIS A 254 23.55 -8.07 5.16
N LEU A 255 22.84 -7.07 4.66
CA LEU A 255 21.44 -6.82 5.06
C LEU A 255 20.50 -7.98 4.71
N ILE A 256 20.73 -8.65 3.57
CA ILE A 256 20.00 -9.86 3.18
C ILE A 256 20.31 -10.98 4.18
N GLU A 257 21.56 -11.25 4.45
CA GLU A 257 22.01 -12.29 5.39
C GLU A 257 21.46 -12.07 6.80
N ARG A 258 21.44 -10.82 7.26
CA ARG A 258 20.87 -10.43 8.57
C ARG A 258 19.36 -10.44 8.64
N GLY A 259 18.65 -10.63 7.51
CA GLY A 259 17.20 -10.73 7.44
C GLY A 259 16.46 -9.40 7.35
N ALA A 260 17.13 -8.29 7.05
CA ALA A 260 16.48 -6.99 6.83
C ALA A 260 15.48 -7.03 5.67
N TYR A 261 15.69 -7.92 4.70
CA TYR A 261 14.83 -8.14 3.54
C TYR A 261 14.05 -9.46 3.61
N LYS A 262 13.40 -9.76 4.76
CA LYS A 262 12.52 -10.93 4.87
C LYS A 262 11.33 -10.82 3.92
N PRO A 263 11.06 -11.85 3.09
CA PRO A 263 9.94 -11.82 2.14
C PRO A 263 8.60 -12.05 2.84
N ILE A 264 7.55 -11.42 2.29
CA ILE A 264 6.15 -11.72 2.56
C ILE A 264 5.55 -12.23 1.26
N ASP A 265 5.01 -13.45 1.28
CA ASP A 265 4.47 -14.12 0.08
C ASP A 265 5.47 -14.09 -1.11
N GLY A 266 6.74 -14.39 -0.83
CA GLY A 266 7.82 -14.44 -1.82
C GLY A 266 8.25 -13.08 -2.39
N LYS A 267 7.96 -11.96 -1.70
CA LYS A 267 8.33 -10.61 -2.13
C LYS A 267 8.91 -9.83 -0.97
N THR A 268 10.04 -9.20 -1.19
CA THR A 268 10.66 -8.32 -0.21
C THR A 268 10.18 -6.88 -0.38
N ALA A 269 10.18 -6.13 0.73
CA ALA A 269 10.01 -4.69 0.77
C ALA A 269 11.37 -4.00 0.96
N GLY A 270 11.44 -2.70 0.62
CA GLY A 270 12.68 -1.95 0.58
C GLY A 270 13.22 -1.81 -0.84
N HIS A 271 14.37 -1.18 -0.94
CA HIS A 271 15.05 -0.97 -2.23
C HIS A 271 16.53 -0.62 -2.02
N PHE A 272 17.30 -0.77 -3.08
CA PHE A 272 18.67 -0.27 -3.17
C PHE A 272 18.96 0.13 -4.62
N ALA A 273 19.86 1.10 -4.78
CA ALA A 273 20.29 1.56 -6.10
C ALA A 273 21.71 2.12 -6.08
N VAL A 274 22.27 2.20 -7.28
CA VAL A 274 23.50 2.94 -7.57
C VAL A 274 23.28 3.86 -8.75
N ARG A 275 23.79 5.10 -8.65
CA ARG A 275 23.87 6.04 -9.76
C ARG A 275 25.05 5.67 -10.66
N ILE A 276 24.79 5.54 -11.95
CA ILE A 276 25.83 5.24 -12.96
C ILE A 276 26.33 6.54 -13.58
N ASP A 277 25.40 7.44 -13.89
CA ASP A 277 25.63 8.79 -14.42
C ASP A 277 24.43 9.69 -14.05
N ASP A 278 24.43 10.92 -14.56
CA ASP A 278 23.37 11.92 -14.26
C ASP A 278 21.98 11.52 -14.77
N GLY A 279 21.89 10.57 -15.69
CA GLY A 279 20.64 10.10 -16.29
C GLY A 279 20.29 8.65 -16.02
N THR A 280 21.18 7.87 -15.39
CA THR A 280 21.06 6.40 -15.31
C THR A 280 21.33 5.88 -13.92
N ILE A 281 20.43 5.02 -13.42
CA ILE A 281 20.62 4.24 -12.19
C ILE A 281 20.43 2.74 -12.45
N LEU A 282 21.09 1.92 -11.65
CA LEU A 282 20.73 0.51 -11.46
C LEU A 282 20.00 0.38 -10.14
N THR A 283 18.87 -0.31 -10.13
CA THR A 283 18.04 -0.46 -8.92
C THR A 283 17.41 -1.83 -8.82
N SER A 284 16.96 -2.16 -7.61
CA SER A 284 16.20 -3.39 -7.33
C SER A 284 14.91 -3.47 -8.13
N LYS A 285 14.48 -4.68 -8.46
CA LYS A 285 13.25 -4.97 -9.21
C LYS A 285 12.02 -4.98 -8.30
N ARG A 286 10.90 -4.53 -8.84
CA ARG A 286 9.62 -4.51 -8.14
C ARG A 286 9.05 -5.91 -7.91
N LYS A 287 8.54 -6.17 -6.69
CA LYS A 287 7.82 -7.41 -6.32
C LYS A 287 8.68 -8.66 -6.51
N GLN A 288 9.98 -8.58 -6.28
CA GLN A 288 10.91 -9.72 -6.30
C GLN A 288 11.39 -10.07 -4.89
N ASP A 289 11.93 -11.26 -4.74
CA ASP A 289 12.60 -11.70 -3.52
C ASP A 289 14.10 -11.39 -3.61
N PHE A 290 14.57 -10.43 -2.81
CA PHE A 290 15.99 -10.03 -2.83
C PHE A 290 16.92 -11.11 -2.29
N ASN A 291 16.43 -12.13 -1.59
CA ASN A 291 17.25 -13.28 -1.20
C ASN A 291 17.72 -14.10 -2.41
N ARG A 292 17.16 -13.84 -3.59
CA ARG A 292 17.55 -14.42 -4.88
C ARG A 292 18.21 -13.42 -5.81
N LEU A 293 18.87 -12.39 -5.27
CA LEU A 293 19.40 -11.27 -6.03
C LEU A 293 20.42 -11.68 -7.10
N SER A 294 21.23 -12.70 -6.82
CA SER A 294 22.18 -13.28 -7.80
C SER A 294 21.50 -13.85 -9.05
N GLU A 295 20.28 -14.34 -8.92
CA GLU A 295 19.50 -14.90 -10.03
C GLU A 295 18.66 -13.81 -10.75
N ILE A 296 18.01 -12.94 -9.97
CA ILE A 296 17.08 -11.96 -10.53
C ILE A 296 17.79 -10.73 -11.10
N GLY A 297 18.92 -10.33 -10.55
CA GLY A 297 19.67 -9.13 -10.94
C GLY A 297 18.92 -7.83 -10.72
N LEU A 298 19.42 -6.75 -11.31
CA LEU A 298 18.92 -5.39 -11.24
C LEU A 298 18.22 -4.96 -12.52
N VAL A 299 17.52 -3.83 -12.44
CA VAL A 299 16.95 -3.13 -13.59
C VAL A 299 17.72 -1.81 -13.81
N GLN A 300 18.07 -1.52 -15.06
CA GLN A 300 18.59 -0.24 -15.47
C GLN A 300 17.43 0.71 -15.73
N VAL A 301 17.50 1.90 -15.16
CA VAL A 301 16.49 2.96 -15.31
C VAL A 301 17.18 4.21 -15.85
N GLU A 302 16.68 4.69 -16.99
CA GLU A 302 17.15 5.90 -17.66
C GLU A 302 16.11 7.00 -17.53
N TYR A 303 16.53 8.22 -17.24
CA TYR A 303 15.64 9.36 -17.10
C TYR A 303 15.13 9.80 -18.48
N ASP A 304 13.82 10.01 -18.59
CA ASP A 304 13.15 10.51 -19.79
C ASP A 304 12.33 11.75 -19.42
N GLY A 305 13.04 12.82 -19.06
CA GLY A 305 12.44 14.04 -18.53
C GLY A 305 12.05 13.96 -17.05
N PHE A 306 11.31 14.95 -16.58
CA PHE A 306 11.03 15.11 -15.14
C PHE A 306 10.15 13.99 -14.56
N ASP A 307 9.12 13.54 -15.30
CA ASP A 307 8.11 12.60 -14.80
C ASP A 307 8.16 11.22 -15.43
N LYS A 308 9.18 10.95 -16.26
CA LYS A 308 9.25 9.71 -17.01
C LYS A 308 10.61 9.05 -16.87
N VAL A 309 10.59 7.73 -16.92
CA VAL A 309 11.81 6.91 -17.01
C VAL A 309 11.58 5.75 -17.96
N VAL A 310 12.66 5.31 -18.61
CA VAL A 310 12.72 4.05 -19.35
C VAL A 310 13.39 3.01 -18.45
N ALA A 311 12.68 1.93 -18.16
CA ALA A 311 13.17 0.81 -17.38
C ALA A 311 13.48 -0.37 -18.31
N ARG A 312 14.70 -0.90 -18.26
CA ARG A 312 15.16 -1.98 -19.14
C ARG A 312 15.00 -3.34 -18.47
N GLY A 313 14.21 -4.20 -19.06
CA GLY A 313 13.99 -5.59 -18.68
C GLY A 313 12.89 -5.85 -17.65
N ALA A 314 12.68 -4.94 -16.69
CA ALA A 314 11.66 -5.10 -15.65
C ALA A 314 11.21 -3.76 -15.06
N LYS A 315 10.11 -3.78 -14.29
CA LYS A 315 9.72 -2.61 -13.50
C LYS A 315 10.66 -2.43 -12.31
N PRO A 316 11.15 -1.19 -12.07
CA PRO A 316 11.91 -0.89 -10.88
C PRO A 316 11.03 -0.99 -9.62
N SER A 317 11.64 -1.18 -8.45
CA SER A 317 10.95 -1.03 -7.17
C SER A 317 10.29 0.35 -7.09
N VAL A 318 9.23 0.49 -6.29
CA VAL A 318 8.49 1.78 -6.20
C VAL A 318 9.42 2.87 -5.67
N GLY A 319 10.24 2.53 -4.68
CA GLY A 319 11.30 3.41 -4.17
C GLY A 319 12.33 3.80 -5.22
N GLY A 320 12.60 2.93 -6.22
CA GLY A 320 13.58 3.23 -7.28
C GLY A 320 13.29 4.51 -8.07
N GLN A 321 12.05 4.94 -8.11
CA GLN A 321 11.68 6.20 -8.76
C GLN A 321 11.93 7.42 -7.86
N SER A 322 11.76 7.30 -6.56
CA SER A 322 12.10 8.36 -5.60
C SER A 322 13.60 8.48 -5.39
N GLN A 323 14.38 7.40 -5.58
CA GLN A 323 15.85 7.42 -5.52
C GLN A 323 16.46 8.39 -6.53
N ARG A 324 15.85 8.49 -7.73
CA ARG A 324 16.26 9.47 -8.74
C ARG A 324 16.30 10.89 -8.16
N ILE A 325 15.27 11.28 -7.41
CA ILE A 325 15.19 12.60 -6.79
C ILE A 325 16.31 12.79 -5.77
N VAL A 326 16.56 11.78 -4.93
CA VAL A 326 17.64 11.82 -3.94
C VAL A 326 18.99 12.03 -4.61
N PHE A 327 19.30 11.28 -5.66
CA PHE A 327 20.57 11.42 -6.39
C PHE A 327 20.68 12.75 -7.14
N THR A 328 19.58 13.25 -7.71
CA THR A 328 19.58 14.54 -8.43
C THR A 328 19.82 15.70 -7.47
N GLU A 329 19.21 15.67 -6.29
CA GLU A 329 19.35 16.73 -5.29
C GLU A 329 20.66 16.61 -4.47
N ASN A 330 21.35 15.45 -4.53
CA ASN A 330 22.60 15.17 -3.82
C ASN A 330 23.64 14.57 -4.78
N PRO A 331 24.23 15.38 -5.69
CA PRO A 331 25.06 14.87 -6.78
C PRO A 331 26.36 14.19 -6.33
N GLY A 332 26.80 14.39 -5.09
CA GLY A 332 27.96 13.71 -4.51
C GLY A 332 27.69 12.31 -3.95
N LEU A 333 26.42 11.85 -3.95
CA LEU A 333 26.05 10.55 -3.39
C LEU A 333 25.64 9.58 -4.51
N ASP A 334 26.15 8.35 -4.45
CA ASP A 334 26.02 7.38 -5.54
C ASP A 334 25.21 6.13 -5.18
N CYS A 335 25.21 5.73 -3.91
CA CYS A 335 24.58 4.50 -3.42
C CYS A 335 23.48 4.81 -2.43
N ILE A 336 22.40 4.05 -2.46
CA ILE A 336 21.30 4.10 -1.48
C ILE A 336 20.84 2.71 -1.12
N VAL A 337 20.60 2.48 0.17
CA VAL A 337 19.92 1.31 0.70
C VAL A 337 18.76 1.75 1.58
N HIS A 338 17.63 1.06 1.44
CA HIS A 338 16.43 1.26 2.24
C HIS A 338 15.83 -0.10 2.60
N ALA A 339 15.56 -0.30 3.87
CA ALA A 339 14.88 -1.47 4.40
C ALA A 339 13.76 -1.04 5.36
N HIS A 340 12.71 -1.85 5.46
CA HIS A 340 11.60 -1.61 6.39
C HIS A 340 11.96 -2.20 7.76
N ILE A 341 12.89 -1.56 8.43
CA ILE A 341 13.42 -1.92 9.75
C ILE A 341 13.24 -0.74 10.73
N PRO A 342 12.93 -0.99 11.99
CA PRO A 342 12.76 0.07 12.97
C PRO A 342 14.11 0.60 13.48
N MET A 343 14.10 1.84 13.99
CA MET A 343 15.20 2.36 14.78
C MET A 343 15.25 1.62 16.12
N ARG A 344 16.44 1.33 16.60
CA ARG A 344 16.64 0.75 17.94
C ARG A 344 16.29 1.77 19.02
N GLU A 345 15.76 1.31 20.15
CA GLU A 345 15.47 2.18 21.28
C GLU A 345 16.74 2.81 21.88
N ASP A 346 17.85 2.09 21.81
CA ASP A 346 19.18 2.48 22.29
C ASP A 346 20.09 3.04 21.19
N ALA A 347 19.53 3.49 20.04
CA ALA A 347 20.32 3.99 18.91
C ALA A 347 21.25 5.14 19.33
N PRO A 348 22.60 4.97 19.24
CA PRO A 348 23.53 5.97 19.73
C PRO A 348 23.55 7.25 18.89
N ASP A 349 23.25 7.15 17.58
CA ASP A 349 23.33 8.27 16.65
C ASP A 349 21.97 8.90 16.36
N VAL A 350 20.94 8.64 17.16
CA VAL A 350 19.55 9.11 16.93
C VAL A 350 19.46 10.62 16.65
N MET A 351 20.27 11.43 17.32
CA MET A 351 20.29 12.88 17.14
C MET A 351 21.00 13.34 15.85
N ALA A 352 21.87 12.52 15.28
CA ALA A 352 22.55 12.79 14.02
C ALA A 352 21.74 12.36 12.80
N ILE A 353 20.86 11.36 12.97
CA ILE A 353 20.00 10.83 11.90
C ILE A 353 18.88 11.84 11.64
N GLY A 354 18.76 12.30 10.40
CA GLY A 354 17.63 13.12 10.01
C GLY A 354 16.31 12.36 10.05
N THR A 355 15.20 13.08 10.10
CA THR A 355 13.85 12.47 10.11
C THR A 355 12.96 13.08 9.03
N ALA A 356 12.01 12.29 8.54
CA ALA A 356 10.97 12.77 7.64
C ALA A 356 9.65 12.05 7.92
N GLU A 357 8.55 12.80 7.85
CA GLU A 357 7.21 12.27 8.06
C GLU A 357 6.74 11.44 6.87
N GLN A 358 6.43 10.16 7.09
CA GLN A 358 6.00 9.23 6.05
C GLN A 358 4.49 9.24 5.81
N TRP A 359 3.68 9.45 6.83
CA TRP A 359 2.22 9.30 6.69
C TRP A 359 1.60 10.21 5.63
N ARG A 360 2.21 11.39 5.37
CA ARG A 360 1.77 12.35 4.33
C ARG A 360 2.16 11.94 2.92
N ASN A 361 3.20 11.12 2.77
CA ASN A 361 3.83 10.84 1.48
C ASN A 361 3.75 9.34 1.19
N GLU A 362 3.07 8.97 0.10
CA GLU A 362 3.05 7.56 -0.32
C GLU A 362 4.45 7.13 -0.77
N CYS A 363 4.85 5.92 -0.35
CA CYS A 363 6.13 5.33 -0.76
C CYS A 363 6.30 5.33 -2.28
N GLY A 364 7.43 5.86 -2.76
CA GLY A 364 7.74 5.99 -4.18
C GLY A 364 7.15 7.23 -4.88
N SER A 365 6.41 8.09 -4.17
CA SER A 365 6.00 9.39 -4.71
C SER A 365 7.18 10.37 -4.82
N HIS A 366 7.04 11.41 -5.64
CA HIS A 366 8.01 12.51 -5.70
C HIS A 366 8.17 13.17 -4.33
N GLN A 367 7.07 13.37 -3.61
CA GLN A 367 7.05 13.96 -2.28
C GLN A 367 7.83 13.10 -1.27
N CYS A 368 7.73 11.77 -1.36
CA CYS A 368 8.55 10.87 -0.55
C CYS A 368 10.04 11.01 -0.87
N GLY A 369 10.41 11.06 -2.16
CA GLY A 369 11.80 11.28 -2.58
C GLY A 369 12.37 12.64 -2.12
N GLN A 370 11.59 13.71 -2.25
CA GLN A 370 11.95 15.05 -1.77
C GLN A 370 12.08 15.10 -0.24
N ALA A 371 11.15 14.45 0.50
CA ALA A 371 11.22 14.39 1.96
C ALA A 371 12.46 13.60 2.42
N THR A 372 12.78 12.50 1.72
CA THR A 372 14.01 11.74 1.95
C THR A 372 15.23 12.63 1.74
N SER A 373 15.34 13.29 0.59
CA SER A 373 16.48 14.15 0.24
C SER A 373 16.70 15.28 1.25
N ARG A 374 15.65 16.03 1.61
CA ARG A 374 15.71 17.12 2.59
C ARG A 374 16.02 16.65 4.00
N GLY A 375 15.61 15.43 4.34
CA GLY A 375 15.85 14.82 5.63
C GLY A 375 17.26 14.29 5.81
N LEU A 376 18.02 14.03 4.74
CA LEU A 376 19.38 13.48 4.83
C LEU A 376 20.28 14.34 5.70
N ARG A 377 21.05 13.69 6.58
CA ARG A 377 22.08 14.32 7.41
C ARG A 377 23.35 13.50 7.33
N PRO A 378 24.53 14.15 7.32
CA PRO A 378 25.81 13.43 7.41
C PRO A 378 25.95 12.75 8.77
N VAL A 379 26.30 11.49 8.77
CA VAL A 379 26.48 10.65 9.98
C VAL A 379 27.90 10.10 10.10
N ASP A 380 28.65 10.02 9.00
CA ASP A 380 30.07 9.71 8.91
C ASP A 380 30.60 10.26 7.58
N ASP A 381 31.91 10.12 7.32
CA ASP A 381 32.53 10.54 6.06
C ASP A 381 31.92 9.77 4.88
N GLY A 382 31.35 10.51 3.93
CA GLY A 382 30.65 9.95 2.78
C GLY A 382 29.36 9.17 3.08
N ILE A 383 28.84 9.18 4.32
CA ILE A 383 27.63 8.44 4.74
C ILE A 383 26.58 9.42 5.27
N TYR A 384 25.38 9.32 4.75
CA TYR A 384 24.22 10.15 5.10
C TYR A 384 23.04 9.26 5.45
N ALA A 385 22.21 9.69 6.39
CA ALA A 385 21.03 8.93 6.79
C ALA A 385 19.82 9.81 7.05
N VAL A 386 18.64 9.24 6.80
CA VAL A 386 17.34 9.77 7.21
C VAL A 386 16.42 8.61 7.61
N MET A 387 15.75 8.75 8.75
CA MET A 387 14.67 7.87 9.16
C MET A 387 13.35 8.41 8.62
N LEU A 388 12.67 7.63 7.79
CA LEU A 388 11.28 7.88 7.46
C LEU A 388 10.42 7.30 8.60
N ASN A 389 9.77 8.18 9.36
CA ASN A 389 9.00 7.79 10.54
C ASN A 389 7.95 6.73 10.21
N ASN A 390 7.92 5.64 10.96
CA ASN A 390 7.05 4.47 10.72
C ASN A 390 7.27 3.76 9.37
N HIS A 391 8.44 3.92 8.72
CA HIS A 391 8.74 3.26 7.45
C HIS A 391 10.08 2.53 7.50
N GLY A 392 11.15 3.25 7.74
CA GLY A 392 12.51 2.72 7.81
C GLY A 392 13.56 3.73 7.35
N PRO A 393 14.84 3.43 7.56
CA PRO A 393 15.93 4.30 7.15
C PRO A 393 16.17 4.27 5.64
N ASN A 394 16.59 5.42 5.11
CA ASN A 394 17.41 5.49 3.91
C ASN A 394 18.84 5.84 4.34
N VAL A 395 19.79 5.00 3.98
CA VAL A 395 21.23 5.25 4.14
C VAL A 395 21.81 5.44 2.76
N VAL A 396 22.40 6.61 2.54
CA VAL A 396 22.91 7.07 1.24
C VAL A 396 24.38 7.37 1.40
N PHE A 397 25.20 6.85 0.49
CA PHE A 397 26.66 6.94 0.65
C PHE A 397 27.37 7.02 -0.70
N THR A 398 28.64 7.42 -0.66
CA THR A 398 29.51 7.51 -1.86
C THR A 398 29.97 6.12 -2.28
N SER A 399 30.29 5.94 -3.56
CA SER A 399 30.78 4.66 -4.10
C SER A 399 32.15 4.23 -3.57
N ASP A 400 32.87 5.10 -2.88
CA ASP A 400 34.15 4.84 -2.20
C ASP A 400 34.03 4.76 -0.66
N ALA A 401 32.84 4.96 -0.11
CA ALA A 401 32.62 4.81 1.34
C ALA A 401 33.01 3.41 1.83
N ASP A 402 33.60 3.33 3.01
CA ASP A 402 33.95 2.07 3.65
C ASP A 402 32.68 1.26 4.00
N PRO A 403 32.45 0.10 3.39
CA PRO A 403 31.24 -0.70 3.64
C PRO A 403 31.13 -1.17 5.10
N ASP A 404 32.23 -1.39 5.81
CA ASP A 404 32.19 -1.82 7.20
C ASP A 404 31.71 -0.69 8.12
N LYS A 405 32.01 0.56 7.79
CA LYS A 405 31.44 1.74 8.48
C LYS A 405 29.94 1.86 8.20
N VAL A 406 29.49 1.67 6.95
CA VAL A 406 28.06 1.71 6.60
C VAL A 406 27.31 0.62 7.33
N ILE A 407 27.80 -0.62 7.33
CA ILE A 407 27.20 -1.76 8.03
C ILE A 407 27.15 -1.50 9.54
N SER A 408 28.26 -1.08 10.15
CA SER A 408 28.33 -0.78 11.58
C SER A 408 27.36 0.34 11.99
N PHE A 409 27.22 1.39 11.15
CA PHE A 409 26.23 2.44 11.35
C PHE A 409 24.81 1.89 11.34
N ILE A 410 24.48 1.05 10.35
CA ILE A 410 23.12 0.47 10.23
C ILE A 410 22.82 -0.41 11.45
N GLU A 411 23.71 -1.35 11.81
CA GLU A 411 23.45 -2.33 12.88
C GLU A 411 23.36 -1.70 14.27
N ARG A 412 24.14 -0.65 14.56
CA ARG A 412 24.06 -0.02 15.87
C ARG A 412 22.84 0.87 16.04
N ASN A 413 22.24 1.37 14.94
CA ASN A 413 21.11 2.30 15.00
C ASN A 413 19.77 1.66 14.66
N PHE A 414 19.75 0.57 13.87
CA PHE A 414 18.52 -0.05 13.40
C PHE A 414 18.48 -1.54 13.74
N ASP A 415 17.29 -2.04 14.06
CA ASP A 415 17.10 -3.47 14.27
C ASP A 415 16.87 -4.18 12.93
N VAL A 416 17.94 -4.70 12.35
CA VAL A 416 17.93 -5.41 11.06
C VAL A 416 17.17 -6.75 11.11
N THR A 417 16.81 -7.24 12.28
CA THR A 417 16.08 -8.50 12.46
C THR A 417 14.57 -8.28 12.62
N ALA A 418 14.13 -7.05 12.93
CA ALA A 418 12.75 -6.67 13.09
C ALA A 418 12.18 -6.02 11.82
N LYS A 419 10.85 -5.97 11.73
CA LYS A 419 10.13 -5.26 10.68
C LYS A 419 9.40 -4.06 11.23
N THR A 420 9.38 -2.96 10.48
CA THR A 420 8.52 -1.82 10.75
C THR A 420 7.07 -2.29 10.93
N GLY A 421 6.36 -1.69 11.87
CA GLY A 421 4.99 -2.10 12.21
C GLY A 421 4.88 -3.35 13.07
N GLY A 422 6.01 -3.91 13.53
CA GLY A 422 6.03 -5.07 14.44
C GLY A 422 5.63 -6.38 13.77
N LEU A 423 5.77 -6.51 12.44
CA LEU A 423 5.43 -7.74 11.72
C LEU A 423 6.41 -8.86 12.09
N VAL A 424 5.92 -9.91 12.74
CA VAL A 424 6.65 -11.16 12.95
C VAL A 424 6.45 -12.05 11.72
N ILE A 425 7.53 -12.30 11.01
CA ILE A 425 7.55 -13.26 9.89
C ILE A 425 8.15 -14.54 10.41
N ALA A 426 7.31 -15.57 10.54
CA ALA A 426 7.73 -16.91 10.92
C ALA A 426 8.54 -17.58 9.81
#